data_ecc83422912b8b4dd950436ffb0f6638
#
_entry.id   ecc83422912b8b4dd950436ffb0f6638
#
_cell.length_a   1.000
_cell.length_b   1.000
_cell.length_c   1.000
_cell.angle_alpha   90.00
_cell.angle_beta   90.00
_cell.angle_gamma   90.00
#
_symmetry.space_group_name_H-M   'P 1'
#
loop_
_entity.id
_entity.type
_entity.pdbx_description
1 polymer ?
#
loop_
_entity_poly.entity_id
_entity_poly.type
_entity_poly.pdbx_seq_one_letter_code
_entity_poly.pdbx_strand_id
1 'polypeptide(L)'
;LADTGVPVRLGTRMDADTLAAGGFDDIVLATGVTPRDPDIPGQAAQRACGKVKSYIEVLRGAPVGPRVAVVGAGGIGFDVSEFLVMGQPSPTLDRPTWEAEWGVTDPARQRGGVTRPHVTAPARQVTLLQRKAETVGKRLGKTSGWVHRASLKMKHVEMIGGVHYESIDARGLLISFGEKRERATLLEVDHIVLCAGQISDRSLQAPLRAAGCSVHLIGGADQAGELDAKRAIRQGTERALTL
;
A
#
# COMPACT_ATOMS: atom_id res chain seq x y z
N LEU A 1 6.23 10.16 25.54
CA LEU A 1 6.87 9.01 26.22
C LEU A 1 7.96 9.49 27.19
N ALA A 2 8.83 10.44 26.79
CA ALA A 2 9.85 10.99 27.70
C ALA A 2 9.21 11.58 28.96
N ASP A 3 8.16 12.37 28.83
CA ASP A 3 7.46 13.03 29.93
C ASP A 3 6.75 12.06 30.90
N THR A 4 6.46 10.86 30.43
CA THR A 4 5.77 9.82 31.24
C THR A 4 6.74 8.81 31.87
N GLY A 5 8.05 8.95 31.64
CA GLY A 5 9.07 8.04 32.17
C GLY A 5 9.03 6.61 31.61
N VAL A 6 8.27 6.38 30.48
CA VAL A 6 8.21 5.08 29.83
C VAL A 6 9.55 4.75 29.17
N PRO A 7 10.23 3.64 29.54
CA PRO A 7 11.49 3.27 28.91
C PRO A 7 11.27 2.85 27.45
N VAL A 8 12.00 3.47 26.53
CA VAL A 8 11.94 3.17 25.11
C VAL A 8 13.27 2.57 24.65
N ARG A 9 13.23 1.39 24.04
CA ARG A 9 14.40 0.69 23.50
C ARG A 9 14.35 0.73 21.97
N LEU A 10 15.02 1.71 21.38
CA LEU A 10 15.14 1.85 19.94
C LEU A 10 16.21 0.92 19.36
N GLY A 11 16.07 0.54 18.08
CA GLY A 11 17.05 -0.31 17.39
C GLY A 11 17.17 -1.73 17.96
N THR A 12 16.26 -2.16 18.83
CA THR A 12 16.28 -3.45 19.50
C THR A 12 15.17 -4.34 18.98
N ARG A 13 15.52 -5.41 18.28
CA ARG A 13 14.56 -6.46 17.90
C ARG A 13 14.45 -7.45 19.04
N MET A 14 13.23 -7.61 19.56
CA MET A 14 12.91 -8.58 20.61
C MET A 14 12.41 -9.89 19.98
N ASP A 15 12.85 -11.02 20.53
CA ASP A 15 12.32 -12.34 20.25
C ASP A 15 11.43 -12.83 21.42
N ALA A 16 10.79 -13.97 21.23
CA ALA A 16 9.86 -14.51 22.22
C ALA A 16 10.57 -14.93 23.52
N ASP A 17 11.78 -15.50 23.42
CA ASP A 17 12.53 -15.98 24.59
C ASP A 17 12.96 -14.82 25.46
N THR A 18 13.48 -13.75 24.87
CA THR A 18 13.86 -12.52 25.56
C THR A 18 12.68 -11.85 26.27
N LEU A 19 11.52 -11.82 25.59
CA LEU A 19 10.29 -11.24 26.15
C LEU A 19 9.75 -12.11 27.30
N ALA A 20 9.75 -13.43 27.15
CA ALA A 20 9.29 -14.35 28.19
C ALA A 20 10.18 -14.29 29.44
N ALA A 21 11.50 -14.15 29.25
CA ALA A 21 12.45 -13.99 30.38
C ALA A 21 12.40 -12.59 31.03
N GLY A 22 11.70 -11.64 30.41
CA GLY A 22 11.66 -10.24 30.87
C GLY A 22 10.84 -9.97 32.10
N GLY A 23 10.08 -10.95 32.64
CA GLY A 23 9.26 -10.83 33.84
C GLY A 23 8.09 -9.86 33.72
N PHE A 24 7.52 -9.73 32.53
CA PHE A 24 6.35 -8.89 32.27
C PHE A 24 5.07 -9.61 32.66
N ASP A 25 4.15 -8.96 33.33
CA ASP A 25 2.83 -9.49 33.66
C ASP A 25 1.98 -9.63 32.41
N ASP A 26 2.03 -8.61 31.54
CA ASP A 26 1.32 -8.58 30.25
C ASP A 26 2.22 -8.11 29.11
N ILE A 27 2.03 -8.68 27.92
CA ILE A 27 2.74 -8.31 26.70
C ILE A 27 1.74 -7.87 25.65
N VAL A 28 1.85 -6.62 25.20
CA VAL A 28 1.01 -6.07 24.13
C VAL A 28 1.79 -6.05 22.82
N LEU A 29 1.34 -6.83 21.84
CA LEU A 29 1.94 -6.89 20.51
C LEU A 29 1.27 -5.88 19.58
N ALA A 30 2.02 -4.87 19.20
CA ALA A 30 1.67 -3.85 18.19
C ALA A 30 2.57 -3.98 16.95
N THR A 31 2.91 -5.20 16.57
CA THR A 31 3.88 -5.55 15.51
C THR A 31 3.42 -5.21 14.10
N GLY A 32 2.17 -4.81 13.95
CA GLY A 32 1.64 -4.32 12.67
C GLY A 32 1.35 -5.44 11.68
N VAL A 33 1.76 -5.23 10.44
CA VAL A 33 1.42 -6.10 9.30
C VAL A 33 2.62 -6.31 8.38
N THR A 34 2.55 -7.38 7.58
CA THR A 34 3.46 -7.65 6.47
C THR A 34 2.69 -7.66 5.14
N PRO A 35 3.34 -7.34 4.00
CA PRO A 35 2.71 -7.46 2.69
C PRO A 35 2.23 -8.88 2.44
N ARG A 36 0.98 -9.01 1.95
CA ARG A 36 0.48 -10.31 1.50
C ARG A 36 1.07 -10.65 0.15
N ASP A 37 1.60 -11.85 0.03
CA ASP A 37 2.00 -12.44 -1.23
C ASP A 37 0.78 -13.11 -1.89
N PRO A 38 0.38 -12.71 -3.12
CA PRO A 38 -0.77 -13.31 -3.79
C PRO A 38 -0.48 -14.66 -4.43
N ASP A 39 0.79 -15.08 -4.50
CA ASP A 39 1.26 -16.35 -5.08
C ASP A 39 0.71 -16.60 -6.51
N ILE A 40 0.93 -15.65 -7.40
CA ILE A 40 0.53 -15.75 -8.80
C ILE A 40 1.44 -16.76 -9.51
N PRO A 41 0.93 -17.70 -10.33
CA PRO A 41 1.77 -18.64 -11.07
C PRO A 41 2.93 -17.94 -11.81
N GLY A 42 4.16 -18.42 -11.63
CA GLY A 42 5.39 -17.83 -12.15
C GLY A 42 5.97 -16.67 -11.34
N GLN A 43 5.27 -16.16 -10.34
CA GLN A 43 5.69 -15.03 -9.52
C GLN A 43 7.06 -15.24 -8.87
N ALA A 44 7.31 -16.41 -8.26
CA ALA A 44 8.56 -16.68 -7.55
C ALA A 44 9.78 -16.61 -8.49
N ALA A 45 9.68 -17.23 -9.68
CA ALA A 45 10.74 -17.18 -10.68
C ALA A 45 11.00 -15.74 -11.17
N GLN A 46 9.95 -14.97 -11.42
CA GLN A 46 10.07 -13.59 -11.90
C GLN A 46 10.50 -12.62 -10.78
N ARG A 47 10.26 -12.95 -9.52
CA ARG A 47 10.84 -12.22 -8.38
C ARG A 47 12.35 -12.44 -8.30
N ALA A 48 12.83 -13.67 -8.48
CA ALA A 48 14.26 -13.98 -8.53
C ALA A 48 14.99 -13.22 -9.65
N CYS A 49 14.32 -13.01 -10.80
CA CYS A 49 14.84 -12.20 -11.90
C CYS A 49 14.64 -10.68 -11.72
N GLY A 50 14.09 -10.24 -10.60
CA GLY A 50 13.87 -8.82 -10.28
C GLY A 50 12.69 -8.17 -10.97
N LYS A 51 11.89 -8.89 -11.78
CA LYS A 51 10.70 -8.36 -12.48
C LYS A 51 9.52 -8.11 -11.53
N VAL A 52 9.32 -8.96 -10.54
CA VAL A 52 8.29 -8.79 -9.50
C VAL A 52 8.91 -8.16 -8.26
N LYS A 53 8.31 -7.08 -7.80
CA LYS A 53 8.74 -6.32 -6.62
C LYS A 53 7.58 -6.12 -5.67
N SER A 54 7.88 -6.03 -4.38
CA SER A 54 6.93 -5.52 -3.39
C SER A 54 6.87 -4.00 -3.46
N TYR A 55 5.77 -3.42 -3.00
CA TYR A 55 5.67 -1.96 -2.88
C TYR A 55 6.74 -1.39 -1.92
N ILE A 56 7.16 -2.15 -0.91
CA ILE A 56 8.21 -1.73 0.03
C ILE A 56 9.55 -1.55 -0.68
N GLU A 57 9.94 -2.50 -1.56
CA GLU A 57 11.17 -2.39 -2.34
C GLU A 57 11.14 -1.16 -3.24
N VAL A 58 10.01 -0.92 -3.90
CA VAL A 58 9.83 0.23 -4.80
C VAL A 58 9.94 1.55 -4.05
N LEU A 59 9.26 1.69 -2.91
CA LEU A 59 9.31 2.90 -2.07
C LEU A 59 10.69 3.12 -1.42
N ARG A 60 11.49 2.06 -1.27
CA ARG A 60 12.90 2.14 -0.82
C ARG A 60 13.90 2.42 -1.95
N GLY A 61 13.41 2.68 -3.16
CA GLY A 61 14.24 3.12 -4.28
C GLY A 61 14.69 1.98 -5.21
N ALA A 62 14.11 0.79 -5.14
CA ALA A 62 14.40 -0.25 -6.11
C ALA A 62 14.07 0.25 -7.54
N PRO A 63 14.95 0.05 -8.53
CA PRO A 63 14.74 0.53 -9.88
C PRO A 63 13.53 -0.13 -10.53
N VAL A 64 12.73 0.69 -11.21
CA VAL A 64 11.51 0.26 -11.90
C VAL A 64 11.54 0.80 -13.33
N GLY A 65 11.25 -0.04 -14.30
CA GLY A 65 11.22 0.32 -15.73
C GLY A 65 10.02 1.20 -16.11
N PRO A 66 9.94 1.58 -17.38
CA PRO A 66 8.93 2.53 -17.87
C PRO A 66 7.50 1.97 -17.88
N ARG A 67 7.29 0.66 -18.00
CA ARG A 67 5.96 0.03 -18.05
C ARG A 67 5.74 -0.82 -16.81
N VAL A 68 4.71 -0.53 -16.02
CA VAL A 68 4.49 -1.15 -14.71
C VAL A 68 3.05 -1.59 -14.53
N ALA A 69 2.85 -2.84 -14.10
CA ALA A 69 1.57 -3.31 -13.58
C ALA A 69 1.58 -3.25 -12.04
N VAL A 70 0.59 -2.59 -11.46
CA VAL A 70 0.38 -2.55 -10.01
C VAL A 70 -0.76 -3.51 -9.65
N VAL A 71 -0.45 -4.55 -8.89
CA VAL A 71 -1.39 -5.62 -8.50
C VAL A 71 -2.03 -5.29 -7.17
N GLY A 72 -3.28 -4.84 -7.21
CA GLY A 72 -4.07 -4.45 -6.05
C GLY A 72 -4.34 -2.94 -5.96
N ALA A 73 -5.61 -2.55 -6.03
CA ALA A 73 -6.09 -1.17 -6.05
C ALA A 73 -6.75 -0.75 -4.71
N GLY A 74 -6.12 -1.10 -3.60
CA GLY A 74 -6.38 -0.50 -2.29
C GLY A 74 -5.62 0.83 -2.13
N GLY A 75 -5.65 1.44 -0.95
CA GLY A 75 -4.91 2.69 -0.66
C GLY A 75 -3.45 2.61 -1.10
N ILE A 76 -2.71 1.58 -0.66
CA ILE A 76 -1.31 1.37 -1.04
C ILE A 76 -1.12 1.29 -2.57
N GLY A 77 -2.02 0.61 -3.30
CA GLY A 77 -1.94 0.52 -4.75
C GLY A 77 -2.10 1.87 -5.44
N PHE A 78 -2.98 2.73 -4.93
CA PHE A 78 -3.14 4.10 -5.40
C PHE A 78 -1.91 4.95 -5.09
N ASP A 79 -1.43 4.94 -3.86
CA ASP A 79 -0.25 5.72 -3.44
C ASP A 79 1.01 5.33 -4.23
N VAL A 80 1.22 4.02 -4.43
CA VAL A 80 2.33 3.50 -5.24
C VAL A 80 2.19 3.87 -6.71
N SER A 81 0.96 3.85 -7.26
CA SER A 81 0.71 4.28 -8.64
C SER A 81 1.00 5.78 -8.80
N GLU A 82 0.59 6.62 -7.86
CA GLU A 82 0.93 8.06 -7.84
C GLU A 82 2.45 8.25 -7.76
N PHE A 83 3.13 7.56 -6.86
CA PHE A 83 4.60 7.60 -6.75
C PHE A 83 5.30 7.21 -8.07
N LEU A 84 4.82 6.19 -8.76
CA LEU A 84 5.40 5.70 -10.01
C LEU A 84 5.21 6.66 -11.19
N VAL A 85 4.07 7.37 -11.26
CA VAL A 85 3.80 8.30 -12.36
C VAL A 85 4.34 9.71 -12.12
N MET A 86 4.66 10.05 -10.88
CA MET A 86 5.28 11.34 -10.55
C MET A 86 6.71 11.41 -11.06
N GLY A 87 7.03 12.53 -11.69
CA GLY A 87 8.42 12.91 -11.99
C GLY A 87 9.14 13.46 -10.77
N GLN A 88 10.43 13.71 -10.91
CA GLN A 88 11.23 14.41 -9.90
C GLN A 88 11.67 15.76 -10.47
N PRO A 89 11.62 16.85 -9.68
CA PRO A 89 11.06 16.91 -8.32
C PRO A 89 9.54 16.76 -8.29
N SER A 90 8.99 16.32 -7.14
CA SER A 90 7.54 16.21 -6.96
C SER A 90 6.86 17.58 -7.06
N PRO A 91 5.80 17.74 -7.86
CA PRO A 91 5.08 19.02 -7.96
C PRO A 91 4.46 19.47 -6.63
N THR A 92 4.26 18.55 -5.68
CA THR A 92 3.73 18.89 -4.34
C THR A 92 4.73 19.68 -3.48
N LEU A 93 5.99 19.76 -3.85
CA LEU A 93 7.02 20.54 -3.18
C LEU A 93 7.09 21.99 -3.66
N ASP A 94 6.40 22.32 -4.75
CA ASP A 94 6.35 23.66 -5.33
C ASP A 94 4.90 24.06 -5.61
N ARG A 95 4.37 24.99 -4.82
CA ARG A 95 2.98 25.42 -4.89
C ARG A 95 2.57 25.91 -6.29
N PRO A 96 3.31 26.79 -6.98
CA PRO A 96 2.95 27.22 -8.33
C PRO A 96 2.84 26.08 -9.33
N THR A 97 3.77 25.12 -9.30
CA THR A 97 3.73 23.92 -10.15
C THR A 97 2.50 23.06 -9.85
N TRP A 98 2.19 22.84 -8.58
CA TRP A 98 1.00 22.10 -8.17
C TRP A 98 -0.29 22.79 -8.60
N GLU A 99 -0.40 24.10 -8.38
CA GLU A 99 -1.55 24.91 -8.81
C GLU A 99 -1.74 24.85 -10.33
N ALA A 100 -0.68 24.96 -11.10
CA ALA A 100 -0.71 24.85 -12.56
C ALA A 100 -1.16 23.44 -13.00
N GLU A 101 -0.63 22.38 -12.38
CA GLU A 101 -0.99 21.00 -12.69
C GLU A 101 -2.47 20.70 -12.45
N TRP A 102 -3.03 21.22 -11.37
CA TRP A 102 -4.45 21.04 -11.02
C TRP A 102 -5.38 22.10 -11.62
N GLY A 103 -4.84 23.12 -12.28
CA GLY A 103 -5.62 24.22 -12.82
C GLY A 103 -6.24 25.08 -11.71
N VAL A 104 -5.54 25.27 -10.61
CA VAL A 104 -5.94 26.16 -9.51
C VAL A 104 -5.32 27.55 -9.72
N THR A 105 -6.08 28.60 -9.49
CA THR A 105 -5.60 29.99 -9.62
C THR A 105 -6.34 30.91 -8.64
N ASP A 106 -5.92 32.18 -8.59
CA ASP A 106 -6.56 33.20 -7.78
C ASP A 106 -8.01 33.48 -8.26
N PRO A 107 -9.03 33.32 -7.41
CA PRO A 107 -10.43 33.62 -7.78
C PRO A 107 -10.67 35.11 -8.11
N ALA A 108 -9.80 36.02 -7.71
CA ALA A 108 -9.85 37.42 -8.12
C ALA A 108 -9.46 37.61 -9.61
N ARG A 109 -8.66 36.68 -10.17
CA ARG A 109 -8.21 36.72 -11.56
C ARG A 109 -9.07 35.86 -12.47
N GLN A 110 -9.59 34.76 -11.95
CA GLN A 110 -10.36 33.80 -12.73
C GLN A 110 -11.57 33.31 -11.92
N ARG A 111 -12.74 33.35 -12.54
CA ARG A 111 -14.00 32.94 -11.87
C ARG A 111 -13.89 31.53 -11.28
N GLY A 112 -14.20 31.40 -9.99
CA GLY A 112 -14.14 30.14 -9.27
C GLY A 112 -12.74 29.68 -8.92
N GLY A 113 -11.69 30.46 -9.20
CA GLY A 113 -10.29 30.07 -8.94
C GLY A 113 -9.83 28.85 -9.77
N VAL A 114 -10.42 28.63 -10.96
CA VAL A 114 -10.15 27.46 -11.81
C VAL A 114 -9.69 27.89 -13.19
N THR A 115 -8.66 27.25 -13.71
CA THR A 115 -8.13 27.41 -15.05
C THR A 115 -7.87 26.05 -15.72
N ARG A 116 -7.36 26.05 -16.93
CA ARG A 116 -7.01 24.78 -17.62
C ARG A 116 -5.80 24.13 -16.92
N PRO A 117 -5.89 22.86 -16.51
CA PRO A 117 -4.76 22.13 -15.96
C PRO A 117 -3.59 22.00 -16.96
N HIS A 118 -2.37 22.16 -16.45
CA HIS A 118 -1.14 21.90 -17.20
C HIS A 118 -0.46 20.64 -16.65
N VAL A 119 -1.00 19.48 -17.05
CA VAL A 119 -0.54 18.19 -16.54
C VAL A 119 0.81 17.82 -17.16
N THR A 120 1.81 17.59 -16.32
CA THR A 120 3.10 17.05 -16.77
C THR A 120 2.99 15.60 -17.20
N ALA A 121 3.77 15.20 -18.19
CA ALA A 121 3.79 13.80 -18.66
C ALA A 121 4.15 12.84 -17.50
N PRO A 122 3.52 11.66 -17.43
CA PRO A 122 3.85 10.68 -16.39
C PRO A 122 5.27 10.14 -16.59
N ALA A 123 5.98 9.92 -15.49
CA ALA A 123 7.33 9.35 -15.50
C ALA A 123 7.34 7.88 -15.96
N ARG A 124 6.22 7.19 -15.80
CA ARG A 124 6.03 5.78 -16.20
C ARG A 124 4.61 5.55 -16.68
N GLN A 125 4.45 4.56 -17.52
CA GLN A 125 3.16 4.01 -17.92
C GLN A 125 2.73 2.97 -16.88
N VAL A 126 1.62 3.23 -16.19
CA VAL A 126 1.15 2.38 -15.08
C VAL A 126 -0.23 1.83 -15.40
N THR A 127 -0.40 0.51 -15.18
CA THR A 127 -1.71 -0.17 -15.18
C THR A 127 -2.02 -0.63 -13.77
N LEU A 128 -3.06 -0.08 -13.14
CA LEU A 128 -3.53 -0.42 -11.79
C LEU A 128 -4.65 -1.45 -11.86
N LEU A 129 -4.46 -2.60 -11.21
CA LEU A 129 -5.30 -3.77 -11.36
C LEU A 129 -6.09 -4.10 -10.08
N GLN A 130 -7.38 -4.42 -10.24
CA GLN A 130 -8.27 -4.81 -9.14
C GLN A 130 -9.01 -6.12 -9.47
N ARG A 131 -9.00 -7.09 -8.54
CA ARG A 131 -9.78 -8.34 -8.71
C ARG A 131 -11.28 -8.13 -8.66
N LYS A 132 -11.75 -7.22 -7.79
CA LYS A 132 -13.18 -6.98 -7.64
C LYS A 132 -13.74 -6.28 -8.88
N ALA A 133 -14.88 -6.79 -9.37
CA ALA A 133 -15.62 -6.22 -10.50
C ALA A 133 -16.46 -5.00 -10.08
N GLU A 134 -15.82 -4.02 -9.47
CA GLU A 134 -16.41 -2.74 -9.07
C GLU A 134 -15.50 -1.60 -9.54
N THR A 135 -15.97 -0.37 -9.50
CA THR A 135 -15.15 0.80 -9.84
C THR A 135 -13.85 0.77 -9.03
N VAL A 136 -12.73 0.86 -9.72
CA VAL A 136 -11.40 0.88 -9.10
C VAL A 136 -11.30 2.07 -8.14
N GLY A 137 -10.86 1.80 -6.91
CA GLY A 137 -10.77 2.81 -5.85
C GLY A 137 -12.11 3.18 -5.18
N LYS A 138 -13.21 2.42 -5.39
CA LYS A 138 -14.50 2.66 -4.72
C LYS A 138 -14.40 2.66 -3.19
N ARG A 139 -13.42 1.94 -2.64
CA ARG A 139 -13.22 1.76 -1.19
C ARG A 139 -12.20 2.73 -0.58
N LEU A 140 -11.67 3.66 -1.36
CA LEU A 140 -10.85 4.73 -0.82
C LEU A 140 -11.65 5.65 0.10
N GLY A 141 -10.98 6.39 0.95
CA GLY A 141 -11.59 7.36 1.86
C GLY A 141 -12.58 8.27 1.15
N LYS A 142 -13.75 8.47 1.75
CA LYS A 142 -14.85 9.22 1.12
C LYS A 142 -14.45 10.66 0.76
N THR A 143 -13.59 11.27 1.55
CA THR A 143 -13.16 12.66 1.38
C THR A 143 -12.03 12.84 0.38
N SER A 144 -11.08 11.89 0.28
CA SER A 144 -9.88 12.01 -0.55
C SER A 144 -9.84 11.08 -1.76
N GLY A 145 -10.62 10.00 -1.75
CA GLY A 145 -10.55 8.98 -2.80
C GLY A 145 -10.86 9.47 -4.21
N TRP A 146 -11.66 10.53 -4.35
CA TRP A 146 -11.90 11.15 -5.65
C TRP A 146 -10.67 11.89 -6.17
N VAL A 147 -9.87 12.51 -5.27
CA VAL A 147 -8.61 13.21 -5.63
C VAL A 147 -7.61 12.21 -6.18
N HIS A 148 -7.37 11.09 -5.47
CA HIS A 148 -6.48 10.02 -5.94
C HIS A 148 -6.89 9.49 -7.32
N ARG A 149 -8.19 9.22 -7.54
CA ARG A 149 -8.65 8.81 -8.87
C ARG A 149 -8.45 9.88 -9.94
N ALA A 150 -8.66 11.15 -9.60
CA ALA A 150 -8.43 12.25 -10.53
C ALA A 150 -6.94 12.37 -10.88
N SER A 151 -6.06 12.34 -9.88
CA SER A 151 -4.61 12.36 -10.05
C SER A 151 -4.13 11.27 -11.03
N LEU A 152 -4.52 10.02 -10.77
CA LEU A 152 -4.13 8.91 -11.64
C LEU A 152 -4.70 9.03 -13.07
N LYS A 153 -5.95 9.50 -13.22
CA LYS A 153 -6.54 9.77 -14.55
C LYS A 153 -5.80 10.86 -15.30
N MET A 154 -5.42 11.94 -14.63
CA MET A 154 -4.62 13.03 -15.22
C MET A 154 -3.28 12.52 -15.74
N LYS A 155 -2.68 11.55 -15.06
CA LYS A 155 -1.43 10.89 -15.46
C LYS A 155 -1.63 9.67 -16.37
N HIS A 156 -2.83 9.50 -16.94
CA HIS A 156 -3.17 8.41 -17.86
C HIS A 156 -2.93 7.00 -17.31
N VAL A 157 -3.05 6.82 -15.99
CA VAL A 157 -3.01 5.48 -15.40
C VAL A 157 -4.24 4.69 -15.84
N GLU A 158 -4.00 3.54 -16.45
CA GLU A 158 -5.06 2.60 -16.81
C GLU A 158 -5.51 1.87 -15.54
N MET A 159 -6.81 1.93 -15.23
CA MET A 159 -7.39 1.31 -14.04
C MET A 159 -8.36 0.21 -14.44
N ILE A 160 -7.99 -1.05 -14.23
CA ILE A 160 -8.75 -2.22 -14.68
C ILE A 160 -9.29 -3.00 -13.47
N GLY A 161 -10.61 -3.13 -13.38
CA GLY A 161 -11.30 -3.94 -12.37
C GLY A 161 -11.82 -5.27 -12.91
N GLY A 162 -12.09 -6.22 -12.01
CA GLY A 162 -12.67 -7.52 -12.37
C GLY A 162 -11.69 -8.50 -13.00
N VAL A 163 -10.38 -8.35 -12.74
CA VAL A 163 -9.35 -9.19 -13.33
C VAL A 163 -9.01 -10.40 -12.45
N HIS A 164 -8.69 -11.52 -13.10
CA HIS A 164 -7.95 -12.63 -12.52
C HIS A 164 -6.50 -12.58 -12.97
N TYR A 165 -5.59 -12.86 -12.06
CA TYR A 165 -4.16 -12.96 -12.36
C TYR A 165 -3.85 -14.41 -12.71
N GLU A 166 -3.52 -14.67 -13.97
CA GLU A 166 -3.34 -16.04 -14.46
C GLU A 166 -1.90 -16.53 -14.30
N SER A 167 -0.95 -15.74 -14.80
CA SER A 167 0.48 -16.08 -14.68
C SER A 167 1.38 -14.87 -14.94
N ILE A 168 2.62 -14.98 -14.47
CA ILE A 168 3.68 -14.02 -14.73
C ILE A 168 4.81 -14.73 -15.48
N ASP A 169 5.23 -14.15 -16.59
CA ASP A 169 6.39 -14.62 -17.37
C ASP A 169 7.37 -13.47 -17.68
N ALA A 170 8.41 -13.75 -18.48
CA ALA A 170 9.41 -12.75 -18.85
C ALA A 170 8.81 -11.55 -19.64
N ARG A 171 7.69 -11.73 -20.33
CA ARG A 171 7.00 -10.66 -21.08
C ARG A 171 6.15 -9.78 -20.17
N GLY A 172 5.45 -10.37 -19.18
CA GLY A 172 4.58 -9.59 -18.33
C GLY A 172 3.63 -10.39 -17.48
N LEU A 173 2.42 -9.85 -17.29
CA LEU A 173 1.34 -10.42 -16.48
C LEU A 173 0.17 -10.82 -17.38
N LEU A 174 -0.19 -12.09 -17.40
CA LEU A 174 -1.38 -12.58 -18.05
C LEU A 174 -2.58 -12.39 -17.12
N ILE A 175 -3.59 -11.70 -17.60
CA ILE A 175 -4.86 -11.48 -16.89
C ILE A 175 -6.02 -12.05 -17.68
N SER A 176 -7.13 -12.35 -17.01
CA SER A 176 -8.40 -12.73 -17.62
C SER A 176 -9.58 -12.06 -16.93
N PHE A 177 -10.78 -12.20 -17.48
CA PHE A 177 -11.98 -11.52 -16.99
C PHE A 177 -13.14 -12.49 -16.81
N GLY A 178 -14.07 -12.10 -15.90
CA GLY A 178 -15.29 -12.85 -15.64
C GLY A 178 -15.09 -14.20 -14.95
N GLU A 179 -16.18 -14.83 -14.54
CA GLU A 179 -16.13 -16.08 -13.77
C GLU A 179 -15.49 -17.24 -14.55
N LYS A 180 -15.66 -17.26 -15.88
CA LYS A 180 -15.08 -18.29 -16.76
C LYS A 180 -13.65 -18.01 -17.20
N ARG A 181 -13.02 -16.94 -16.67
CA ARG A 181 -11.64 -16.52 -17.00
C ARG A 181 -11.41 -16.37 -18.51
N GLU A 182 -12.35 -15.71 -19.15
CA GLU A 182 -12.30 -15.44 -20.60
C GLU A 182 -11.43 -14.22 -20.94
N ARG A 183 -11.21 -13.98 -22.23
CA ARG A 183 -10.49 -12.82 -22.74
C ARG A 183 -9.11 -12.64 -22.10
N ALA A 184 -8.34 -13.73 -22.08
CA ALA A 184 -6.97 -13.69 -21.61
C ALA A 184 -6.18 -12.61 -22.36
N THR A 185 -5.58 -11.68 -21.60
CA THR A 185 -4.82 -10.53 -22.14
C THR A 185 -3.46 -10.49 -21.47
N LEU A 186 -2.41 -10.44 -22.26
CA LEU A 186 -1.06 -10.25 -21.75
C LEU A 186 -0.79 -8.74 -21.60
N LEU A 187 -0.51 -8.31 -20.38
CA LEU A 187 0.02 -6.98 -20.11
C LEU A 187 1.55 -7.04 -20.20
N GLU A 188 2.08 -6.53 -21.31
CA GLU A 188 3.52 -6.45 -21.53
C GLU A 188 4.11 -5.33 -20.67
N VAL A 189 4.77 -5.69 -19.59
CA VAL A 189 5.34 -4.76 -18.62
C VAL A 189 6.77 -5.12 -18.24
N ASP A 190 7.53 -4.12 -17.86
CA ASP A 190 8.90 -4.30 -17.41
C ASP A 190 8.95 -4.78 -15.96
N HIS A 191 8.04 -4.27 -15.11
CA HIS A 191 7.92 -4.66 -13.71
C HIS A 191 6.49 -4.84 -13.26
N ILE A 192 6.31 -5.68 -12.25
CA ILE A 192 5.04 -5.91 -11.56
C ILE A 192 5.25 -5.57 -10.09
N VAL A 193 4.43 -4.66 -9.56
CA VAL A 193 4.50 -4.24 -8.16
C VAL A 193 3.32 -4.81 -7.38
N LEU A 194 3.61 -5.59 -6.35
CA LEU A 194 2.59 -6.26 -5.55
C LEU A 194 2.09 -5.34 -4.43
N CYS A 195 0.80 -4.97 -4.52
CA CYS A 195 0.04 -4.20 -3.53
C CYS A 195 -1.21 -4.97 -3.10
N ALA A 196 -1.12 -6.32 -3.01
CA ALA A 196 -2.26 -7.24 -2.92
C ALA A 196 -2.89 -7.33 -1.52
N GLY A 197 -2.64 -6.38 -0.65
CA GLY A 197 -3.10 -6.34 0.74
C GLY A 197 -2.02 -6.73 1.73
N GLN A 198 -2.43 -6.95 2.97
CA GLN A 198 -1.53 -7.18 4.10
C GLN A 198 -2.03 -8.33 4.97
N ILE A 199 -1.15 -8.91 5.77
CA ILE A 199 -1.44 -9.92 6.78
C ILE A 199 -0.90 -9.43 8.13
N SER A 200 -1.61 -9.77 9.21
CA SER A 200 -1.19 -9.41 10.57
C SER A 200 0.11 -10.11 10.94
N ASP A 201 1.09 -9.35 11.46
CA ASP A 201 2.30 -9.94 12.03
C ASP A 201 2.03 -10.40 13.46
N ARG A 202 1.81 -11.70 13.60
CA ARG A 202 1.56 -12.40 14.85
C ARG A 202 2.69 -13.39 15.19
N SER A 203 3.87 -13.20 14.63
CA SER A 203 4.99 -14.14 14.74
C SER A 203 5.40 -14.44 16.19
N LEU A 204 5.26 -13.48 17.08
CA LEU A 204 5.57 -13.62 18.49
C LEU A 204 4.45 -14.20 19.36
N GLN A 205 3.19 -14.22 18.85
CA GLN A 205 2.02 -14.59 19.68
C GLN A 205 2.06 -16.04 20.16
N ALA A 206 2.25 -16.97 19.24
CA ALA A 206 2.21 -18.40 19.57
C ALA A 206 3.36 -18.83 20.50
N PRO A 207 4.62 -18.46 20.26
CA PRO A 207 5.72 -18.83 21.14
C PRO A 207 5.60 -18.18 22.54
N LEU A 208 5.16 -16.93 22.63
CA LEU A 208 4.95 -16.28 23.94
C LEU A 208 3.83 -16.95 24.75
N ARG A 209 2.72 -17.31 24.11
CA ARG A 209 1.64 -18.06 24.77
C ARG A 209 2.11 -19.45 25.22
N ALA A 210 2.92 -20.12 24.41
CA ALA A 210 3.50 -21.42 24.79
C ALA A 210 4.44 -21.31 26.00
N ALA A 211 5.11 -20.14 26.15
CA ALA A 211 5.92 -19.82 27.34
C ALA A 211 5.09 -19.38 28.56
N GLY A 212 3.77 -19.38 28.49
CA GLY A 212 2.88 -19.02 29.60
C GLY A 212 2.62 -17.52 29.76
N CYS A 213 3.05 -16.68 28.80
CA CYS A 213 2.86 -15.24 28.89
C CYS A 213 1.40 -14.82 28.57
N SER A 214 0.91 -13.80 29.26
CA SER A 214 -0.32 -13.09 28.92
C SER A 214 -0.05 -12.20 27.69
N VAL A 215 -0.70 -12.48 26.53
CA VAL A 215 -0.40 -11.81 25.25
C VAL A 215 -1.65 -11.20 24.63
N HIS A 216 -1.59 -9.91 24.36
CA HIS A 216 -2.65 -9.10 23.77
C HIS A 216 -2.23 -8.57 22.40
N LEU A 217 -3.15 -8.57 21.43
CA LEU A 217 -2.93 -8.02 20.11
C LEU A 217 -3.67 -6.70 19.95
N ILE A 218 -3.02 -5.71 19.32
CA ILE A 218 -3.64 -4.43 18.96
C ILE A 218 -3.25 -3.99 17.54
N GLY A 219 -4.06 -3.10 16.95
CA GLY A 219 -3.80 -2.50 15.64
C GLY A 219 -3.70 -3.52 14.51
N GLY A 220 -2.68 -3.40 13.69
CA GLY A 220 -2.43 -4.30 12.55
C GLY A 220 -2.11 -5.73 12.94
N ALA A 221 -1.50 -5.96 14.11
CA ALA A 221 -1.24 -7.29 14.63
C ALA A 221 -2.53 -8.05 14.98
N ASP A 222 -3.57 -7.33 15.43
CA ASP A 222 -4.91 -7.90 15.64
C ASP A 222 -5.64 -8.11 14.31
N GLN A 223 -5.74 -7.07 13.49
CA GLN A 223 -6.48 -7.13 12.22
C GLN A 223 -5.77 -6.34 11.12
N ALA A 224 -5.39 -7.03 10.04
CA ALA A 224 -4.69 -6.43 8.89
C ALA A 224 -5.61 -5.64 7.96
N GLY A 225 -6.93 -5.83 8.01
CA GLY A 225 -7.89 -5.09 7.18
C GLY A 225 -8.09 -3.67 7.70
N GLU A 226 -8.29 -2.73 6.74
CA GLU A 226 -8.60 -1.33 7.06
C GLU A 226 -7.68 -0.76 8.16
N LEU A 227 -6.38 -0.71 7.87
CA LEU A 227 -5.39 -0.13 8.78
C LEU A 227 -5.71 1.33 9.00
N ASP A 228 -6.14 1.64 10.23
CA ASP A 228 -6.65 2.94 10.64
C ASP A 228 -6.04 3.31 11.99
N ALA A 229 -5.42 4.47 12.04
CA ALA A 229 -4.84 5.02 13.27
C ALA A 229 -5.88 5.13 14.39
N LYS A 230 -7.11 5.53 14.07
CA LYS A 230 -8.20 5.64 15.04
C LYS A 230 -8.49 4.31 15.74
N ARG A 231 -8.56 3.20 14.97
CA ARG A 231 -8.76 1.85 15.54
C ARG A 231 -7.57 1.44 16.40
N ALA A 232 -6.36 1.63 15.90
CA ALA A 232 -5.15 1.23 16.63
C ALA A 232 -5.01 1.98 17.95
N ILE A 233 -5.24 3.30 17.95
CA ILE A 233 -5.21 4.14 19.17
C ILE A 233 -6.31 3.69 20.14
N ARG A 234 -7.53 3.48 19.66
CA ARG A 234 -8.65 3.02 20.52
C ARG A 234 -8.32 1.68 21.17
N GLN A 235 -7.86 0.69 20.41
CA GLN A 235 -7.50 -0.63 20.92
C GLN A 235 -6.38 -0.54 21.96
N GLY A 236 -5.36 0.29 21.72
CA GLY A 236 -4.29 0.53 22.70
C GLY A 236 -4.79 1.14 24.00
N THR A 237 -5.68 2.15 23.90
CA THR A 237 -6.27 2.80 25.08
C THR A 237 -7.18 1.85 25.85
N GLU A 238 -8.11 1.17 25.17
CA GLU A 238 -9.03 0.20 25.80
C GLU A 238 -8.26 -0.93 26.48
N ARG A 239 -7.18 -1.41 25.85
CA ARG A 239 -6.35 -2.46 26.43
C ARG A 239 -5.61 -1.95 27.69
N ALA A 240 -5.01 -0.78 27.63
CA ALA A 240 -4.31 -0.19 28.77
C ALA A 240 -5.21 0.06 30.01
N LEU A 241 -6.52 0.30 29.77
CA LEU A 241 -7.50 0.48 30.86
C LEU A 241 -7.94 -0.85 31.50
N THR A 242 -7.63 -1.99 30.90
CA THR A 242 -8.04 -3.33 31.37
C THR A 242 -6.88 -4.19 31.86
N LEU A 243 -5.65 -3.71 31.76
CA LEU A 243 -4.45 -4.25 32.38
C LEU A 243 -4.23 -3.64 33.77
#